data_ff07e3bdb4ad91ecadca859b2c65ca93
#
_entry.id   ff07e3bdb4ad91ecadca859b2c65ca93
#
_cell.length_a   1.000
_cell.length_b   1.000
_cell.length_c   1.000
_cell.angle_alpha   90.00
_cell.angle_beta   90.00
_cell.angle_gamma   90.00
#
_symmetry.space_group_name_H-M   'P 1'
#
loop_
_entity.id
_entity.type
_entity.pdbx_description
1 polymer ?
#
loop_
_entity_poly.entity_id
_entity_poly.type
_entity_poly.pdbx_seq_one_letter_code
_entity_poly.pdbx_strand_id
1 'polypeptide(L)'
;MLNSNHCPSLVLNADYRPLSYFPLSIWSWKDTVKAVFLDRVNIVEEYDQNVSSPSFEMYLPSIIALKDYIPHSHTPAFTRFNVFLRDDFTCQYCYEKFSTKELTFDHLIPRSKGGLTNWENVVTACSHCNWTKGSKSLSQVGFKLLRKPKEQIGRAHV
;
A
#
# COMPACT_ATOMS: atom_id res chain seq x y z
N MET A 1 -10.38 -24.63 18.39
CA MET A 1 -9.16 -24.67 17.55
C MET A 1 -9.27 -23.53 16.55
N LEU A 2 -8.55 -22.42 16.73
CA LEU A 2 -8.48 -21.37 15.75
C LEU A 2 -7.71 -21.90 14.53
N ASN A 3 -8.25 -21.69 13.36
CA ASN A 3 -7.73 -22.22 12.10
C ASN A 3 -6.33 -21.61 11.85
N SER A 4 -5.29 -22.41 11.69
CA SER A 4 -3.90 -21.97 11.38
C SER A 4 -3.81 -21.04 10.15
N ASN A 5 -4.86 -20.98 9.32
CA ASN A 5 -4.97 -20.04 8.21
C ASN A 5 -5.09 -18.56 8.62
N HIS A 6 -5.24 -18.25 9.91
CA HIS A 6 -5.42 -16.89 10.43
C HIS A 6 -4.26 -16.40 11.32
N CYS A 7 -3.07 -16.96 11.19
CA CYS A 7 -1.87 -16.51 11.92
C CYS A 7 -0.88 -15.83 10.95
N PRO A 8 -1.17 -14.62 10.45
CA PRO A 8 -0.24 -13.89 9.61
C PRO A 8 0.92 -13.34 10.45
N SER A 9 2.11 -13.24 9.86
CA SER A 9 3.28 -12.69 10.54
C SER A 9 3.62 -11.31 10.01
N LEU A 10 3.86 -10.36 10.91
CA LEU A 10 4.43 -9.06 10.55
C LEU A 10 5.91 -9.24 10.21
N VAL A 11 6.30 -8.70 9.06
CA VAL A 11 7.69 -8.75 8.59
C VAL A 11 8.38 -7.41 8.84
N LEU A 12 9.43 -7.47 9.65
CA LEU A 12 10.32 -6.35 9.90
C LEU A 12 11.58 -6.48 9.04
N ASN A 13 12.16 -5.35 8.70
CA ASN A 13 13.50 -5.29 8.12
C ASN A 13 14.57 -5.59 9.19
N ALA A 14 15.81 -5.74 8.83
CA ALA A 14 16.92 -5.99 9.75
C ALA A 14 17.15 -4.87 10.78
N ASP A 15 16.61 -3.67 10.54
CA ASP A 15 16.60 -2.55 11.48
C ASP A 15 15.36 -2.53 12.41
N TYR A 16 14.58 -3.62 12.42
CA TYR A 16 13.34 -3.80 13.18
C TYR A 16 12.22 -2.81 12.86
N ARG A 17 12.29 -2.12 11.71
CA ARG A 17 11.18 -1.34 11.18
C ARG A 17 10.34 -2.20 10.24
N PRO A 18 9.02 -1.96 10.12
CA PRO A 18 8.21 -2.67 9.14
C PRO A 18 8.85 -2.60 7.75
N LEU A 19 8.92 -3.74 7.05
CA LEU A 19 9.49 -3.81 5.70
C LEU A 19 8.69 -2.96 4.70
N SER A 20 7.39 -2.80 4.92
CA SER A 20 6.51 -1.89 4.19
C SER A 20 5.40 -1.41 5.12
N TYR A 21 5.01 -0.15 4.99
CA TYR A 21 3.93 0.45 5.77
C TYR A 21 2.59 0.44 5.03
N PHE A 22 2.61 0.52 3.71
CA PHE A 22 1.39 0.58 2.90
C PHE A 22 1.57 -0.19 1.56
N PRO A 23 0.93 -1.37 1.41
CA PRO A 23 0.32 -2.15 2.47
C PRO A 23 1.36 -2.63 3.50
N LEU A 24 0.90 -2.88 4.73
CA LEU A 24 1.77 -3.45 5.76
C LEU A 24 2.30 -4.81 5.30
N SER A 25 3.58 -5.05 5.55
CA SER A 25 4.28 -6.29 5.13
C SER A 25 3.84 -7.44 6.01
N ILE A 26 2.89 -8.22 5.53
CA ILE A 26 2.33 -9.37 6.23
C ILE A 26 2.52 -10.61 5.38
N TRP A 27 3.14 -11.64 5.97
CA TRP A 27 3.31 -12.94 5.32
C TRP A 27 2.35 -13.98 5.88
N SER A 28 2.04 -14.98 5.05
CA SER A 28 1.31 -16.15 5.52
C SER A 28 2.20 -16.95 6.50
N TRP A 29 1.56 -17.67 7.43
CA TRP A 29 2.31 -18.52 8.36
C TRP A 29 3.20 -19.54 7.63
N LYS A 30 2.78 -20.06 6.47
CA LYS A 30 3.55 -21.01 5.67
C LYS A 30 4.84 -20.39 5.11
N ASP A 31 4.76 -19.18 4.59
CA ASP A 31 5.91 -18.46 4.05
C ASP A 31 6.87 -18.09 5.18
N THR A 32 6.32 -17.72 6.35
CA THR A 32 7.10 -17.40 7.55
C THR A 32 7.86 -18.62 8.07
N VAL A 33 7.18 -19.75 8.23
CA VAL A 33 7.82 -21.01 8.66
C VAL A 33 8.92 -21.41 7.69
N LYS A 34 8.67 -21.32 6.38
CA LYS A 34 9.68 -21.58 5.35
C LYS A 34 10.90 -20.66 5.48
N ALA A 35 10.69 -19.37 5.76
CA ALA A 35 11.78 -18.41 5.93
C ALA A 35 12.60 -18.71 7.19
N VAL A 36 11.98 -19.17 8.28
CA VAL A 36 12.66 -19.62 9.49
C VAL A 36 13.55 -20.82 9.19
N PHE A 37 13.03 -21.85 8.50
CA PHE A 37 13.81 -23.02 8.11
C PHE A 37 14.97 -22.71 7.17
N LEU A 38 14.82 -21.69 6.32
CA LEU A 38 15.89 -21.23 5.42
C LEU A 38 16.90 -20.29 6.11
N ASP A 39 16.76 -20.09 7.42
CA ASP A 39 17.60 -19.21 8.24
C ASP A 39 17.69 -17.76 7.71
N ARG A 40 16.61 -17.27 7.09
CA ARG A 40 16.55 -15.92 6.50
C ARG A 40 15.99 -14.86 7.43
N VAL A 41 15.37 -15.28 8.54
CA VAL A 41 14.69 -14.39 9.48
C VAL A 41 15.00 -14.78 10.92
N ASN A 42 14.90 -13.80 11.81
CA ASN A 42 14.87 -13.99 13.25
C ASN A 42 13.42 -13.92 13.74
N ILE A 43 13.02 -14.80 14.63
CA ILE A 43 11.72 -14.74 15.29
C ILE A 43 11.82 -13.67 16.38
N VAL A 44 10.91 -12.71 16.38
CA VAL A 44 10.83 -11.63 17.37
C VAL A 44 9.74 -11.91 18.38
N GLU A 45 8.58 -12.39 17.91
CA GLU A 45 7.42 -12.71 18.72
C GLU A 45 6.70 -13.92 18.12
N GLU A 46 6.02 -14.70 18.97
CA GLU A 46 5.30 -15.91 18.58
C GLU A 46 3.85 -15.84 19.04
N TYR A 47 2.97 -16.55 18.32
CA TYR A 47 1.61 -16.83 18.78
C TYR A 47 1.63 -17.96 19.79
N ASP A 48 0.63 -18.02 20.67
CA ASP A 48 0.35 -19.21 21.52
C ASP A 48 -0.33 -20.32 20.70
N GLN A 49 0.23 -20.61 19.53
CA GLN A 49 -0.22 -21.67 18.63
C GLN A 49 1.01 -22.32 17.98
N ASN A 50 1.01 -23.65 17.94
CA ASN A 50 2.07 -24.42 17.33
C ASN A 50 1.63 -25.11 16.06
N VAL A 51 2.60 -25.43 15.23
CA VAL A 51 2.49 -26.38 14.11
C VAL A 51 3.42 -27.54 14.37
N SER A 52 2.96 -28.73 14.08
CA SER A 52 3.75 -29.95 14.25
C SER A 52 3.74 -30.80 12.98
N SER A 53 4.84 -31.48 12.78
CA SER A 53 5.00 -32.57 11.82
C SER A 53 5.57 -33.79 12.55
N PRO A 54 5.66 -34.98 11.96
CA PRO A 54 6.17 -36.17 12.65
C PRO A 54 7.55 -36.02 13.29
N SER A 55 8.36 -35.06 12.83
CA SER A 55 9.75 -34.85 13.28
C SER A 55 10.03 -33.42 13.79
N PHE A 56 9.01 -32.55 13.86
CA PHE A 56 9.22 -31.15 14.15
C PHE A 56 7.98 -30.48 14.74
N GLU A 57 8.18 -29.65 15.76
CA GLU A 57 7.15 -28.81 16.36
C GLU A 57 7.72 -27.42 16.61
N MET A 58 6.95 -26.37 16.30
CA MET A 58 7.31 -24.99 16.59
C MET A 58 6.08 -24.13 16.83
N TYR A 59 6.23 -23.06 17.62
CA TYR A 59 5.24 -22.00 17.72
C TYR A 59 5.21 -21.19 16.41
N LEU A 60 4.02 -20.71 16.06
CA LEU A 60 3.87 -19.88 14.86
C LEU A 60 4.41 -18.47 15.14
N PRO A 61 5.36 -17.96 14.36
CA PRO A 61 5.84 -16.61 14.53
C PRO A 61 4.75 -15.57 14.20
N SER A 62 4.56 -14.60 15.08
CA SER A 62 3.68 -13.44 14.88
C SER A 62 4.43 -12.24 14.33
N ILE A 63 5.69 -12.09 14.71
CA ILE A 63 6.60 -11.05 14.23
C ILE A 63 7.95 -11.69 13.89
N ILE A 64 8.44 -11.39 12.69
CA ILE A 64 9.79 -11.80 12.24
C ILE A 64 10.57 -10.59 11.74
N ALA A 65 11.89 -10.65 11.87
CA ALA A 65 12.81 -9.66 11.30
C ALA A 65 13.72 -10.33 10.28
N LEU A 66 13.92 -9.70 9.13
CA LEU A 66 14.88 -10.16 8.13
C LEU A 66 16.31 -10.11 8.70
N LYS A 67 17.15 -11.08 8.35
CA LYS A 67 18.57 -11.05 8.70
C LYS A 67 19.35 -10.06 7.82
N ASP A 68 18.99 -9.99 6.55
CA ASP A 68 19.61 -9.08 5.60
C ASP A 68 18.78 -7.78 5.47
N TYR A 69 19.46 -6.64 5.54
CA TYR A 69 18.80 -5.35 5.39
C TYR A 69 18.40 -5.12 3.94
N ILE A 70 17.10 -4.85 3.74
CA ILE A 70 16.58 -4.42 2.45
C ILE A 70 16.42 -2.90 2.48
N PRO A 71 17.09 -2.15 1.61
CA PRO A 71 16.91 -0.71 1.53
C PRO A 71 15.45 -0.36 1.24
N HIS A 72 14.86 0.50 2.07
CA HIS A 72 13.53 1.02 1.79
C HIS A 72 13.58 1.84 0.51
N SER A 73 12.74 1.52 -0.46
CA SER A 73 12.48 2.42 -1.54
C SER A 73 11.81 3.67 -0.95
N HIS A 74 12.48 4.83 -1.04
CA HIS A 74 11.89 6.11 -0.61
C HIS A 74 10.74 6.55 -1.52
N THR A 75 10.56 5.87 -2.64
CA THR A 75 9.49 6.14 -3.60
C THR A 75 8.31 5.23 -3.31
N PRO A 76 7.17 5.75 -2.84
CA PRO A 76 6.00 4.93 -2.58
C PRO A 76 5.49 4.31 -3.88
N ALA A 77 5.04 3.06 -3.80
CA ALA A 77 4.44 2.38 -4.95
C ALA A 77 3.26 3.19 -5.49
N PHE A 78 3.14 3.27 -6.82
CA PHE A 78 1.99 3.92 -7.45
C PHE A 78 0.76 3.02 -7.30
N THR A 79 -0.02 3.26 -6.25
CA THR A 79 -1.27 2.56 -5.97
C THR A 79 -2.42 3.55 -5.84
N ARG A 80 -3.66 3.07 -6.04
CA ARG A 80 -4.86 3.87 -5.86
C ARG A 80 -4.92 4.50 -4.46
N PHE A 81 -4.60 3.72 -3.44
CA PHE A 81 -4.61 4.18 -2.06
C PHE A 81 -3.56 5.28 -1.82
N ASN A 82 -2.34 5.12 -2.34
CA ASN A 82 -1.28 6.09 -2.19
C ASN A 82 -1.59 7.41 -2.94
N VAL A 83 -2.32 7.36 -4.06
CA VAL A 83 -2.83 8.57 -4.73
C VAL A 83 -3.85 9.28 -3.83
N PHE A 84 -4.78 8.55 -3.20
CA PHE A 84 -5.73 9.14 -2.26
C PHE A 84 -5.05 9.73 -1.04
N LEU A 85 -4.05 9.04 -0.49
CA LEU A 85 -3.26 9.51 0.64
C LEU A 85 -2.48 10.80 0.30
N ARG A 86 -1.86 10.86 -0.88
CA ARG A 86 -1.18 12.06 -1.38
C ARG A 86 -2.12 13.28 -1.44
N ASP A 87 -3.34 13.05 -1.89
CA ASP A 87 -4.35 14.08 -2.09
C ASP A 87 -5.24 14.31 -0.83
N ASP A 88 -4.86 13.70 0.32
CA ASP A 88 -5.56 13.81 1.61
C ASP A 88 -7.04 13.43 1.51
N PHE A 89 -7.35 12.37 0.74
CA PHE A 89 -8.72 11.88 0.49
C PHE A 89 -9.66 12.97 -0.02
N THR A 90 -9.12 13.97 -0.71
CA THR A 90 -9.84 15.16 -1.19
C THR A 90 -9.96 15.12 -2.70
N CYS A 91 -11.15 15.31 -3.23
CA CYS A 91 -11.37 15.48 -4.66
C CYS A 91 -10.63 16.73 -5.16
N GLN A 92 -9.76 16.57 -6.15
CA GLN A 92 -8.94 17.67 -6.65
C GLN A 92 -9.71 18.65 -7.55
N TYR A 93 -11.01 18.38 -7.81
CA TYR A 93 -11.88 19.20 -8.64
C TYR A 93 -12.95 19.97 -7.86
N CYS A 94 -13.67 19.34 -6.93
CA CYS A 94 -14.66 20.03 -6.09
C CYS A 94 -14.12 20.40 -4.70
N TYR A 95 -12.91 19.91 -4.35
CA TYR A 95 -12.21 20.22 -3.10
C TYR A 95 -12.82 19.64 -1.83
N GLU A 96 -13.78 18.75 -1.97
CA GLU A 96 -14.44 18.09 -0.85
C GLU A 96 -13.75 16.76 -0.50
N LYS A 97 -13.82 16.38 0.79
CA LYS A 97 -13.32 15.10 1.29
C LYS A 97 -14.40 14.02 1.15
N PHE A 98 -13.96 12.83 0.78
CA PHE A 98 -14.83 11.68 0.60
C PHE A 98 -14.24 10.43 1.24
N SER A 99 -15.09 9.44 1.49
CA SER A 99 -14.63 8.10 1.86
C SER A 99 -13.93 7.41 0.70
N THR A 100 -13.07 6.43 0.99
CA THR A 100 -12.36 5.65 -0.04
C THR A 100 -13.29 4.93 -1.02
N LYS A 101 -14.53 4.67 -0.62
CA LYS A 101 -15.55 4.01 -1.46
C LYS A 101 -16.10 4.93 -2.54
N GLU A 102 -16.12 6.23 -2.27
CA GLU A 102 -16.67 7.27 -3.17
C GLU A 102 -15.59 7.90 -4.04
N LEU A 103 -14.33 7.68 -3.66
CA LEU A 103 -13.18 8.18 -4.40
C LEU A 103 -12.78 7.26 -5.55
N THR A 104 -12.43 7.90 -6.63
CA THR A 104 -11.81 7.31 -7.81
C THR A 104 -10.51 8.04 -8.10
N PHE A 105 -9.67 7.51 -8.99
CA PHE A 105 -8.59 8.29 -9.56
C PHE A 105 -8.91 8.63 -11.02
N ASP A 106 -8.52 9.82 -11.43
CA ASP A 106 -8.73 10.33 -12.80
C ASP A 106 -7.42 10.76 -13.44
N HIS A 107 -7.33 10.60 -14.75
CA HIS A 107 -6.20 11.03 -15.54
C HIS A 107 -6.41 12.47 -16.03
N LEU A 108 -5.49 13.39 -15.70
CA LEU A 108 -5.54 14.77 -16.18
C LEU A 108 -5.52 14.83 -17.70
N ILE A 109 -4.56 14.15 -18.31
CA ILE A 109 -4.53 13.85 -19.73
C ILE A 109 -5.17 12.48 -19.91
N PRO A 110 -6.33 12.38 -20.55
CA PRO A 110 -7.02 11.12 -20.74
C PRO A 110 -6.16 10.06 -21.43
N ARG A 111 -6.32 8.80 -21.06
CA ARG A 111 -5.60 7.67 -21.70
C ARG A 111 -5.83 7.63 -23.21
N SER A 112 -7.04 7.97 -23.68
CA SER A 112 -7.38 8.09 -25.11
C SER A 112 -6.61 9.17 -25.85
N LYS A 113 -5.98 10.10 -25.12
CA LYS A 113 -5.12 11.17 -25.65
C LYS A 113 -3.64 10.96 -25.32
N GLY A 114 -3.23 9.72 -25.00
CA GLY A 114 -1.86 9.36 -24.69
C GLY A 114 -1.43 9.64 -23.24
N GLY A 115 -2.37 9.91 -22.33
CA GLY A 115 -2.06 10.16 -20.92
C GLY A 115 -1.51 8.90 -20.24
N LEU A 116 -0.38 9.03 -19.53
CA LEU A 116 0.26 7.97 -18.77
C LEU A 116 -0.38 7.81 -17.40
N THR A 117 -0.32 6.59 -16.87
CA THR A 117 -0.75 6.29 -15.51
C THR A 117 0.47 6.42 -14.57
N ASN A 118 0.71 7.63 -14.09
CA ASN A 118 1.83 7.97 -13.20
C ASN A 118 1.44 9.05 -12.18
N TRP A 119 2.34 9.37 -11.25
CA TRP A 119 2.14 10.33 -10.20
C TRP A 119 1.77 11.75 -10.69
N GLU A 120 2.27 12.16 -11.83
CA GLU A 120 2.09 13.52 -12.38
C GLU A 120 0.79 13.67 -13.17
N ASN A 121 0.22 12.58 -13.66
CA ASN A 121 -0.97 12.60 -14.51
C ASN A 121 -2.24 12.08 -13.83
N VAL A 122 -2.14 11.51 -12.63
CA VAL A 122 -3.29 10.93 -11.91
C VAL A 122 -3.60 11.72 -10.66
N VAL A 123 -4.87 12.02 -10.42
CA VAL A 123 -5.38 12.73 -9.24
C VAL A 123 -6.56 12.02 -8.63
N THR A 124 -6.81 12.29 -7.35
CA THR A 124 -8.01 11.85 -6.65
C THR A 124 -9.22 12.66 -7.11
N ALA A 125 -10.29 11.97 -7.48
CA ALA A 125 -11.55 12.59 -7.87
C ALA A 125 -12.74 11.83 -7.24
N CYS A 126 -13.80 12.53 -6.86
CA CYS A 126 -15.04 11.85 -6.53
C CYS A 126 -15.71 11.30 -7.82
N SER A 127 -16.57 10.31 -7.66
CA SER A 127 -17.24 9.65 -8.79
C SER A 127 -17.99 10.64 -9.69
N HIS A 128 -18.63 11.66 -9.10
CA HIS A 128 -19.37 12.68 -9.83
C HIS A 128 -18.46 13.55 -10.72
N CYS A 129 -17.40 14.11 -10.15
CA CYS A 129 -16.45 14.95 -10.90
C CYS A 129 -15.71 14.15 -11.97
N ASN A 130 -15.31 12.90 -11.66
CA ASN A 130 -14.67 12.02 -12.62
C ASN A 130 -15.58 11.74 -13.82
N TRP A 131 -16.85 11.44 -13.58
CA TRP A 131 -17.86 11.22 -14.63
C TRP A 131 -18.08 12.50 -15.47
N THR A 132 -18.22 13.65 -14.83
CA THR A 132 -18.41 14.95 -15.50
C THR A 132 -17.24 15.30 -16.41
N LYS A 133 -16.01 15.02 -15.95
CA LYS A 133 -14.81 15.26 -16.75
C LYS A 133 -14.71 14.28 -17.93
N GLY A 134 -14.90 13.00 -17.67
CA GLY A 134 -14.74 11.96 -18.70
C GLY A 134 -13.40 12.08 -19.44
N SER A 135 -13.45 12.03 -20.77
CA SER A 135 -12.27 12.16 -21.65
C SER A 135 -11.93 13.60 -22.06
N LYS A 136 -12.55 14.59 -21.41
CA LYS A 136 -12.32 16.01 -21.69
C LYS A 136 -11.08 16.52 -20.94
N SER A 137 -10.46 17.59 -21.46
CA SER A 137 -9.41 18.30 -20.72
C SER A 137 -10.02 19.16 -19.61
N LEU A 138 -9.19 19.56 -18.62
CA LEU A 138 -9.64 20.43 -17.53
C LEU A 138 -10.23 21.75 -18.04
N SER A 139 -9.61 22.33 -19.06
CA SER A 139 -10.11 23.58 -19.69
C SER A 139 -11.47 23.43 -20.35
N GLN A 140 -11.76 22.27 -20.93
CA GLN A 140 -13.04 22.00 -21.58
C GLN A 140 -14.21 21.86 -20.60
N VAL A 141 -13.93 21.45 -19.35
CA VAL A 141 -14.94 21.30 -18.29
C VAL A 141 -14.90 22.44 -17.27
N GLY A 142 -13.99 23.38 -17.42
CA GLY A 142 -13.81 24.51 -16.49
C GLY A 142 -13.27 24.11 -15.10
N PHE A 143 -12.69 22.92 -14.97
CA PHE A 143 -12.12 22.47 -13.72
C PHE A 143 -10.74 23.08 -13.46
N LYS A 144 -10.51 23.44 -12.21
CA LYS A 144 -9.19 23.85 -11.70
C LYS A 144 -8.73 22.80 -10.69
N LEU A 145 -7.45 22.51 -10.69
CA LEU A 145 -6.87 21.60 -9.69
C LEU A 145 -6.64 22.33 -8.37
N LEU A 146 -6.97 21.67 -7.26
CA LEU A 146 -6.59 22.14 -5.92
C LEU A 146 -5.06 22.18 -5.79
N ARG A 147 -4.38 21.12 -6.26
CA ARG A 147 -2.91 21.01 -6.25
C ARG A 147 -2.43 20.36 -7.54
N LYS A 148 -1.27 20.79 -8.03
CA LYS A 148 -0.62 20.10 -9.14
C LYS A 148 -0.07 18.78 -8.63
N PRO A 149 -0.43 17.63 -9.26
CA PRO A 149 0.07 16.34 -8.81
C PRO A 149 1.58 16.26 -9.03
N LYS A 150 2.25 15.73 -8.01
CA LYS A 150 3.69 15.46 -8.00
C LYS A 150 3.91 14.07 -7.44
N GLU A 151 5.04 13.48 -7.73
CA GLU A 151 5.49 12.30 -7.03
C GLU A 151 5.62 12.59 -5.52
N GLN A 152 5.04 11.74 -4.69
CA GLN A 152 5.20 11.86 -3.25
C GLN A 152 6.55 11.25 -2.88
N ILE A 153 7.56 12.11 -2.69
CA ILE A 153 8.82 11.71 -2.07
C ILE A 153 8.50 11.44 -0.61
N GLY A 154 8.70 10.18 -0.18
CA GLY A 154 8.25 9.66 1.10
C GLY A 154 8.49 10.59 2.28
N ARG A 155 7.44 11.26 2.72
CA ARG A 155 7.29 11.70 4.10
C ARG A 155 6.35 10.70 4.76
N ALA A 156 6.92 9.81 5.57
CA ALA A 156 6.13 9.13 6.57
C ALA A 156 5.46 10.23 7.41
N HIS A 157 4.15 10.35 7.30
CA HIS A 157 3.40 11.10 8.30
C HIS A 157 3.44 10.26 9.58
N VAL A 158 4.26 10.69 10.52
CA VAL A 158 4.21 10.29 11.91
C VAL A 158 2.95 10.89 12.51
#